data_d3f0dac3338255a8a0f571d35383168c
#
_entry.id   d3f0dac3338255a8a0f571d35383168c
#
_cell.length_a   1.000
_cell.length_b   1.000
_cell.length_c   1.000
_cell.angle_alpha   90.00
_cell.angle_beta   90.00
_cell.angle_gamma   90.00
#
_symmetry.space_group_name_H-M   'P 1'
#
loop_
_entity.id
_entity.type
_entity.pdbx_description
1 polymer ?
#
loop_
_entity_poly.entity_id
_entity_poly.type
_entity_poly.pdbx_seq_one_letter_code
_entity_poly.pdbx_strand_id
1 'polypeptide(L)'
;MNIEKLSKSKYKIIGLVRTNVLRDLLELFDIRSYNDKENEIIIDNVKTLEKFHDWEKNQHPQINYLSAEEMFDNFAAISLYLEKIGMQLSHIDPTKLVVVNSNIFVPMNLEDLYIIKKKQITIDKPYSKDNNYLSLELQENSTIPHTVHFKSFYSSLALLIYDKLIGLENNTDYHEGLKVIFGSRLYWILRYCLLENAEERLIVII
;
A
#
# COMPACT_ATOMS: atom_id res chain seq x y z
N MET A 1 -4.33 8.12 -13.25
CA MET A 1 -5.53 7.33 -12.87
C MET A 1 -6.73 8.25 -12.76
N ASN A 2 -7.83 7.91 -13.43
CA ASN A 2 -9.09 8.68 -13.43
C ASN A 2 -10.24 7.80 -12.93
N ILE A 3 -11.09 8.35 -12.07
CA ILE A 3 -12.26 7.63 -11.51
C ILE A 3 -13.52 8.31 -12.03
N GLU A 4 -14.39 7.55 -12.69
CA GLU A 4 -15.68 8.01 -13.20
C GLU A 4 -16.81 7.25 -12.50
N LYS A 5 -17.77 7.97 -11.98
CA LYS A 5 -18.98 7.37 -11.39
C LYS A 5 -20.01 7.12 -12.48
N LEU A 6 -20.31 5.85 -12.77
CA LEU A 6 -21.26 5.45 -13.80
C LEU A 6 -22.72 5.39 -13.27
N SER A 7 -22.89 4.97 -12.01
CA SER A 7 -24.19 4.91 -11.35
C SER A 7 -24.03 5.02 -9.82
N LYS A 8 -25.12 4.81 -9.07
CA LYS A 8 -25.10 4.89 -7.60
C LYS A 8 -24.08 3.96 -6.93
N SER A 9 -23.84 2.77 -7.53
CA SER A 9 -22.97 1.72 -6.98
C SER A 9 -21.93 1.20 -7.97
N LYS A 10 -21.68 1.93 -9.07
CA LYS A 10 -20.80 1.48 -10.15
C LYS A 10 -19.83 2.57 -10.55
N TYR A 11 -18.57 2.20 -10.61
CA TYR A 11 -17.47 3.11 -10.94
C TYR A 11 -16.59 2.51 -12.04
N LYS A 12 -15.99 3.39 -12.84
CA LYS A 12 -14.99 3.04 -13.86
C LYS A 12 -13.67 3.70 -13.49
N ILE A 13 -12.59 2.94 -13.58
CA ILE A 13 -11.24 3.44 -13.38
C ILE A 13 -10.47 3.28 -14.68
N ILE A 14 -9.81 4.35 -15.10
CA ILE A 14 -9.10 4.47 -16.37
C ILE A 14 -7.63 4.77 -16.12
N GLY A 15 -6.76 4.32 -17.03
CA GLY A 15 -5.31 4.55 -16.94
C GLY A 15 -4.62 3.58 -15.99
N LEU A 16 -5.05 2.32 -16.01
CA LEU A 16 -4.53 1.25 -15.18
C LEU A 16 -3.51 0.41 -15.94
N VAL A 17 -2.63 -0.24 -15.18
CA VAL A 17 -1.74 -1.29 -15.67
C VAL A 17 -2.01 -2.57 -14.89
N ARG A 18 -1.75 -3.74 -15.52
CA ARG A 18 -1.92 -5.07 -14.90
C ARG A 18 -3.33 -5.29 -14.33
N THR A 19 -4.34 -4.92 -15.10
CA THR A 19 -5.77 -4.99 -14.71
C THR A 19 -6.21 -6.36 -14.22
N ASN A 20 -5.61 -7.45 -14.73
CA ASN A 20 -5.91 -8.80 -14.25
C ASN A 20 -5.49 -9.00 -12.78
N VAL A 21 -4.26 -8.60 -12.43
CA VAL A 21 -3.79 -8.68 -11.03
C VAL A 21 -4.64 -7.79 -10.14
N LEU A 22 -4.97 -6.58 -10.61
CA LEU A 22 -5.82 -5.67 -9.86
C LEU A 22 -7.22 -6.26 -9.60
N ARG A 23 -7.80 -6.95 -10.58
CA ARG A 23 -9.09 -7.64 -10.40
C ARG A 23 -9.00 -8.71 -9.31
N ASP A 24 -7.94 -9.51 -9.33
CA ASP A 24 -7.73 -10.53 -8.30
C ASP A 24 -7.55 -9.91 -6.90
N LEU A 25 -6.86 -8.74 -6.80
CA LEU A 25 -6.75 -8.01 -5.55
C LEU A 25 -8.11 -7.48 -5.04
N LEU A 26 -8.97 -7.01 -5.93
CA LEU A 26 -10.32 -6.58 -5.56
C LEU A 26 -11.19 -7.76 -5.09
N GLU A 27 -11.01 -8.93 -5.70
CA GLU A 27 -11.71 -10.16 -5.31
C GLU A 27 -11.35 -10.62 -3.89
N LEU A 28 -10.14 -10.34 -3.39
CA LEU A 28 -9.76 -10.61 -1.98
C LEU A 28 -10.70 -9.94 -0.97
N PHE A 29 -11.37 -8.87 -1.38
CA PHE A 29 -12.28 -8.08 -0.55
C PHE A 29 -13.75 -8.21 -0.99
N ASP A 30 -14.08 -9.27 -1.73
CA ASP A 30 -15.43 -9.50 -2.28
C ASP A 30 -15.94 -8.36 -3.18
N ILE A 31 -15.02 -7.57 -3.76
CA ILE A 31 -15.35 -6.47 -4.66
C ILE A 31 -15.46 -7.01 -6.09
N ARG A 32 -16.66 -6.98 -6.64
CA ARG A 32 -16.90 -7.40 -8.02
C ARG A 32 -16.32 -6.40 -9.00
N SER A 33 -15.52 -6.91 -9.93
CA SER A 33 -14.93 -6.10 -10.98
C SER A 33 -14.79 -6.86 -12.28
N TYR A 34 -14.77 -6.14 -13.38
CA TYR A 34 -14.54 -6.70 -14.72
C TYR A 34 -13.84 -5.67 -15.62
N ASN A 35 -13.09 -6.17 -16.58
CA ASN A 35 -12.41 -5.31 -17.54
C ASN A 35 -13.40 -4.82 -18.60
N ASP A 36 -13.42 -3.50 -18.84
CA ASP A 36 -14.14 -2.89 -19.96
C ASP A 36 -13.25 -2.84 -21.20
N LYS A 37 -11.99 -2.40 -20.98
CA LYS A 37 -10.91 -2.38 -21.95
C LYS A 37 -9.59 -2.74 -21.28
N GLU A 38 -8.51 -2.84 -22.07
CA GLU A 38 -7.19 -3.26 -21.56
C GLU A 38 -6.69 -2.46 -20.35
N ASN A 39 -6.93 -1.13 -20.36
CA ASN A 39 -6.47 -0.22 -19.30
C ASN A 39 -7.62 0.33 -18.43
N GLU A 40 -8.76 -0.34 -18.43
CA GLU A 40 -9.96 0.09 -17.73
C GLU A 40 -10.55 -1.05 -16.92
N ILE A 41 -11.01 -0.75 -15.73
CA ILE A 41 -11.75 -1.68 -14.89
C ILE A 41 -13.05 -1.05 -14.43
N ILE A 42 -14.12 -1.81 -14.46
CA ILE A 42 -15.38 -1.43 -13.87
C ILE A 42 -15.53 -2.15 -12.54
N ILE A 43 -15.79 -1.39 -11.50
CA ILE A 43 -16.08 -1.88 -10.15
C ILE A 43 -17.57 -1.72 -9.90
N ASP A 44 -18.23 -2.78 -9.49
CA ASP A 44 -19.67 -2.82 -9.26
C ASP A 44 -20.01 -3.14 -7.82
N ASN A 45 -21.21 -2.74 -7.40
CA ASN A 45 -21.75 -3.00 -6.06
C ASN A 45 -20.94 -2.39 -4.91
N VAL A 46 -20.35 -1.20 -5.12
CA VAL A 46 -19.67 -0.44 -4.07
C VAL A 46 -20.40 0.86 -3.76
N LYS A 47 -20.44 1.24 -2.49
CA LYS A 47 -21.14 2.47 -2.04
C LYS A 47 -20.31 3.71 -2.36
N THR A 48 -19.02 3.66 -2.06
CA THR A 48 -18.07 4.74 -2.27
C THR A 48 -16.79 4.21 -2.89
N LEU A 49 -16.19 5.01 -3.76
CA LEU A 49 -14.85 4.82 -4.29
C LEU A 49 -14.21 6.19 -4.42
N GLU A 50 -13.15 6.43 -3.71
CA GLU A 50 -12.46 7.72 -3.68
C GLU A 50 -10.94 7.55 -3.66
N LYS A 51 -10.20 8.55 -4.11
CA LYS A 51 -8.75 8.56 -3.97
C LYS A 51 -8.37 8.67 -2.49
N PHE A 52 -7.26 8.03 -2.10
CA PHE A 52 -6.79 8.08 -0.72
C PHE A 52 -6.67 9.49 -0.17
N HIS A 53 -6.11 10.42 -0.95
CA HIS A 53 -5.98 11.82 -0.55
C HIS A 53 -7.31 12.52 -0.26
N ASP A 54 -8.37 12.21 -1.03
CA ASP A 54 -9.69 12.81 -0.81
C ASP A 54 -10.36 12.18 0.41
N TRP A 55 -10.20 10.88 0.62
CA TRP A 55 -10.63 10.19 1.83
C TRP A 55 -9.92 10.75 3.08
N GLU A 56 -8.59 10.92 3.02
CA GLU A 56 -7.76 11.42 4.11
C GLU A 56 -8.19 12.81 4.59
N LYS A 57 -8.55 13.72 3.67
CA LYS A 57 -9.05 15.07 4.02
C LYS A 57 -10.28 15.06 4.91
N ASN A 58 -11.07 14.00 4.86
CA ASN A 58 -12.25 13.81 5.68
C ASN A 58 -11.93 13.18 7.05
N GLN A 59 -10.72 12.71 7.25
CA GLN A 59 -10.21 12.28 8.54
C GLN A 59 -9.62 13.50 9.26
N HIS A 60 -9.87 13.66 10.56
CA HIS A 60 -9.25 14.75 11.34
C HIS A 60 -7.78 14.46 11.60
N PRO A 61 -6.93 15.45 11.80
CA PRO A 61 -5.54 15.61 11.30
C PRO A 61 -4.74 14.32 11.21
N GLN A 62 -5.21 13.27 11.83
CA GLN A 62 -4.65 11.92 11.79
C GLN A 62 -5.78 10.90 11.63
N ILE A 63 -5.49 9.78 10.96
CA ILE A 63 -6.42 8.66 10.91
C ILE A 63 -6.56 8.05 12.31
N ASN A 64 -7.74 7.51 12.61
CA ASN A 64 -7.94 6.83 13.87
C ASN A 64 -7.27 5.43 13.86
N TYR A 65 -7.09 4.87 15.05
CA TYR A 65 -6.42 3.58 15.24
C TYR A 65 -7.08 2.44 14.44
N LEU A 66 -8.41 2.39 14.41
CA LEU A 66 -9.15 1.36 13.65
C LEU A 66 -8.87 1.43 12.16
N SER A 67 -8.91 2.64 11.57
CA SER A 67 -8.59 2.84 10.15
C SER A 67 -7.13 2.46 9.83
N ALA A 68 -6.21 2.68 10.76
CA ALA A 68 -4.82 2.26 10.62
C ALA A 68 -4.67 0.73 10.64
N GLU A 69 -5.42 0.03 11.51
CA GLU A 69 -5.48 -1.44 11.51
C GLU A 69 -6.10 -1.99 10.24
N GLU A 70 -7.24 -1.44 9.80
CA GLU A 70 -7.89 -1.83 8.54
C GLU A 70 -6.95 -1.64 7.35
N MET A 71 -6.23 -0.51 7.28
CA MET A 71 -5.24 -0.26 6.24
C MET A 71 -4.13 -1.32 6.28
N PHE A 72 -3.59 -1.62 7.45
CA PHE A 72 -2.57 -2.66 7.58
C PHE A 72 -3.09 -4.02 7.13
N ASP A 73 -4.25 -4.45 7.61
CA ASP A 73 -4.82 -5.77 7.30
C ASP A 73 -5.10 -5.92 5.80
N ASN A 74 -5.61 -4.87 5.14
CA ASN A 74 -5.81 -4.89 3.69
C ASN A 74 -4.49 -5.07 2.95
N PHE A 75 -3.46 -4.28 3.28
CA PHE A 75 -2.17 -4.41 2.61
C PHE A 75 -1.41 -5.68 2.98
N ALA A 76 -1.61 -6.22 4.17
CA ALA A 76 -1.08 -7.52 4.55
C ALA A 76 -1.69 -8.65 3.68
N ALA A 77 -3.00 -8.64 3.49
CA ALA A 77 -3.68 -9.58 2.61
C ALA A 77 -3.21 -9.45 1.16
N ILE A 78 -3.09 -8.22 0.64
CA ILE A 78 -2.56 -7.93 -0.70
C ILE A 78 -1.13 -8.45 -0.84
N SER A 79 -0.25 -8.13 0.12
CA SER A 79 1.16 -8.54 0.09
C SER A 79 1.29 -10.07 0.07
N LEU A 80 0.58 -10.77 0.94
CA LEU A 80 0.60 -12.24 0.98
C LEU A 80 0.08 -12.86 -0.31
N TYR A 81 -0.96 -12.30 -0.91
CA TYR A 81 -1.44 -12.75 -2.21
C TYR A 81 -0.37 -12.54 -3.30
N LEU A 82 0.23 -11.34 -3.37
CA LEU A 82 1.26 -11.03 -4.35
C LEU A 82 2.50 -11.94 -4.19
N GLU A 83 2.94 -12.19 -2.97
CA GLU A 83 4.04 -13.12 -2.68
C GLU A 83 3.72 -14.55 -3.14
N LYS A 84 2.49 -15.00 -2.94
CA LYS A 84 2.04 -16.32 -3.39
C LYS A 84 2.12 -16.49 -4.90
N ILE A 85 1.90 -15.42 -5.66
CA ILE A 85 2.05 -15.43 -7.13
C ILE A 85 3.47 -15.02 -7.58
N GLY A 86 4.42 -14.90 -6.66
CA GLY A 86 5.81 -14.58 -6.94
C GLY A 86 6.08 -13.13 -7.29
N MET A 87 5.26 -12.20 -6.81
CA MET A 87 5.36 -10.77 -7.07
C MET A 87 5.33 -9.95 -5.78
N GLN A 88 5.81 -8.70 -5.83
CA GLN A 88 5.66 -7.73 -4.75
C GLN A 88 5.76 -6.31 -5.27
N LEU A 89 5.05 -5.40 -4.60
CA LEU A 89 5.24 -3.97 -4.76
C LEU A 89 6.58 -3.54 -4.15
N SER A 90 7.29 -2.61 -4.77
CA SER A 90 8.54 -2.09 -4.20
C SER A 90 8.29 -1.15 -3.02
N HIS A 91 7.25 -0.34 -3.10
CA HIS A 91 6.86 0.66 -2.11
C HIS A 91 5.38 1.01 -2.23
N ILE A 92 4.90 1.83 -1.30
CA ILE A 92 3.57 2.44 -1.35
C ILE A 92 3.68 3.89 -1.84
N ASP A 93 2.82 4.23 -2.79
CA ASP A 93 2.60 5.60 -3.24
C ASP A 93 1.14 5.99 -2.95
N PRO A 94 0.88 6.86 -1.96
CA PRO A 94 -0.49 7.26 -1.60
C PRO A 94 -1.29 7.85 -2.75
N THR A 95 -0.62 8.44 -3.75
CA THR A 95 -1.29 9.00 -4.93
C THR A 95 -1.91 7.94 -5.84
N LYS A 96 -1.47 6.69 -5.69
CA LYS A 96 -1.92 5.52 -6.45
C LYS A 96 -2.93 4.66 -5.65
N LEU A 97 -3.31 5.09 -4.44
CA LEU A 97 -4.25 4.37 -3.60
C LEU A 97 -5.67 4.89 -3.78
N VAL A 98 -6.61 3.98 -3.60
CA VAL A 98 -8.03 4.29 -3.45
C VAL A 98 -8.60 3.64 -2.21
N VAL A 99 -9.69 4.23 -1.73
CA VAL A 99 -10.47 3.69 -0.61
C VAL A 99 -11.86 3.30 -1.13
N VAL A 100 -12.22 2.05 -0.93
CA VAL A 100 -13.51 1.48 -1.30
C VAL A 100 -14.33 1.31 -0.04
N ASN A 101 -15.59 1.73 -0.08
CA ASN A 101 -16.53 1.63 1.04
C ASN A 101 -16.00 2.22 2.35
N SER A 102 -15.13 3.22 2.26
CA SER A 102 -14.51 3.98 3.36
C SER A 102 -13.50 3.21 4.23
N ASN A 103 -13.25 1.93 4.01
CA ASN A 103 -12.38 1.11 4.86
C ASN A 103 -11.55 0.05 4.11
N ILE A 104 -11.70 -0.11 2.81
CA ILE A 104 -10.89 -1.05 2.01
C ILE A 104 -9.87 -0.25 1.20
N PHE A 105 -8.59 -0.42 1.52
CA PHE A 105 -7.48 0.30 0.89
C PHE A 105 -6.83 -0.58 -0.16
N VAL A 106 -6.80 -0.12 -1.42
CA VAL A 106 -6.29 -0.90 -2.55
C VAL A 106 -5.36 -0.06 -3.42
N PRO A 107 -4.18 -0.56 -3.81
CA PRO A 107 -3.34 0.08 -4.81
C PRO A 107 -3.98 -0.12 -6.19
N MET A 108 -4.34 0.96 -6.86
CA MET A 108 -4.97 0.88 -8.19
C MET A 108 -3.97 0.97 -9.35
N ASN A 109 -2.80 1.56 -9.13
CA ASN A 109 -1.75 1.55 -10.12
C ASN A 109 -0.64 0.58 -9.69
N LEU A 110 -0.46 -0.49 -10.47
CA LEU A 110 0.51 -1.56 -10.20
C LEU A 110 1.78 -1.43 -11.06
N GLU A 111 2.20 -0.21 -11.39
CA GLU A 111 3.46 0.05 -12.11
C GLU A 111 4.67 -0.42 -11.33
N ASP A 112 4.62 -0.31 -10.01
CA ASP A 112 5.70 -0.65 -9.08
C ASP A 112 5.62 -2.09 -8.56
N LEU A 113 4.93 -2.97 -9.30
CA LEU A 113 4.84 -4.39 -9.04
C LEU A 113 5.94 -5.15 -9.79
N TYR A 114 6.78 -5.89 -9.06
CA TYR A 114 7.96 -6.60 -9.56
C TYR A 114 7.91 -8.08 -9.25
N ILE A 115 8.63 -8.88 -10.07
CA ILE A 115 8.78 -10.32 -9.84
C ILE A 115 9.82 -10.57 -8.74
N ILE A 116 9.49 -11.43 -7.78
CA ILE A 116 10.41 -11.86 -6.74
C ILE A 116 11.33 -12.94 -7.30
N LYS A 117 12.65 -12.72 -7.21
CA LYS A 117 13.69 -13.71 -7.54
C LYS A 117 14.67 -13.82 -6.38
N LYS A 118 14.83 -14.98 -5.78
CA LYS A 118 15.76 -15.20 -4.65
C LYS A 118 15.57 -14.18 -3.51
N LYS A 119 14.33 -13.93 -3.11
CA LYS A 119 13.95 -12.91 -2.11
C LYS A 119 14.25 -11.46 -2.49
N GLN A 120 14.56 -11.19 -3.74
CA GLN A 120 14.83 -9.83 -4.24
C GLN A 120 13.88 -9.45 -5.36
N ILE A 121 13.68 -8.15 -5.52
CA ILE A 121 13.03 -7.52 -6.67
C ILE A 121 14.04 -6.61 -7.36
N THR A 122 13.97 -6.53 -8.68
CA THR A 122 14.84 -5.65 -9.48
C THR A 122 14.05 -4.41 -9.87
N ILE A 123 14.50 -3.26 -9.39
CA ILE A 123 13.93 -1.96 -9.73
C ILE A 123 14.59 -1.49 -11.04
N ASP A 124 13.82 -1.49 -12.10
CA ASP A 124 14.27 -1.13 -13.45
C ASP A 124 13.59 0.14 -13.99
N LYS A 125 12.76 0.78 -13.18
CA LYS A 125 12.04 2.01 -13.50
C LYS A 125 12.31 3.09 -12.44
N PRO A 126 12.35 4.37 -12.85
CA PRO A 126 12.49 5.46 -11.91
C PRO A 126 11.25 5.56 -11.00
N TYR A 127 11.48 5.94 -9.76
CA TYR A 127 10.46 6.26 -8.76
C TYR A 127 10.77 7.61 -8.12
N SER A 128 9.75 8.26 -7.57
CA SER A 128 9.93 9.58 -6.94
C SER A 128 10.70 9.44 -5.63
N LYS A 129 11.80 10.17 -5.51
CA LYS A 129 12.56 10.31 -4.26
C LYS A 129 11.84 11.19 -3.24
N ASP A 130 10.86 11.97 -3.67
CA ASP A 130 10.03 12.83 -2.79
C ASP A 130 8.94 12.02 -2.06
N ASN A 131 8.84 10.71 -2.32
CA ASN A 131 7.96 9.83 -1.58
C ASN A 131 8.55 9.54 -0.19
N ASN A 132 7.93 10.09 0.85
CA ASN A 132 8.35 9.95 2.25
C ASN A 132 8.26 8.52 2.80
N TYR A 133 7.64 7.61 2.05
CA TYR A 133 7.39 6.22 2.47
C TYR A 133 8.32 5.21 1.79
N LEU A 134 9.44 5.66 1.25
CA LEU A 134 10.48 4.76 0.74
C LEU A 134 11.23 4.10 1.89
N SER A 135 11.49 2.79 1.78
CA SER A 135 12.41 2.10 2.69
C SER A 135 13.84 2.63 2.54
N LEU A 136 14.69 2.45 3.55
CA LEU A 136 16.08 2.92 3.52
C LEU A 136 16.83 2.41 2.29
N GLU A 137 16.68 1.14 1.95
CA GLU A 137 17.34 0.54 0.79
C GLU A 137 16.90 1.16 -0.55
N LEU A 138 15.69 1.71 -0.64
CA LEU A 138 15.24 2.48 -1.81
C LEU A 138 15.73 3.92 -1.79
N GLN A 139 15.83 4.54 -0.61
CA GLN A 139 16.34 5.91 -0.46
C GLN A 139 17.83 6.00 -0.81
N GLU A 140 18.62 5.03 -0.38
CA GLU A 140 20.08 5.00 -0.56
C GLU A 140 20.48 4.70 -2.01
N ASN A 141 19.70 3.89 -2.73
CA ASN A 141 20.01 3.55 -4.12
C ASN A 141 19.56 4.65 -5.09
N SER A 142 20.54 5.16 -5.86
CA SER A 142 20.30 6.22 -6.87
C SER A 142 20.42 5.72 -8.32
N THR A 143 20.95 4.52 -8.54
CA THR A 143 21.18 3.95 -9.87
C THR A 143 20.10 2.96 -10.25
N ILE A 144 19.73 2.90 -11.51
CA ILE A 144 18.80 1.94 -12.09
C ILE A 144 19.53 1.17 -13.20
N PRO A 145 19.41 -0.16 -13.27
CA PRO A 145 18.69 -1.03 -12.34
C PRO A 145 19.45 -1.31 -11.04
N HIS A 146 18.73 -1.56 -9.96
CA HIS A 146 19.28 -2.09 -8.72
C HIS A 146 18.34 -3.14 -8.10
N THR A 147 18.84 -3.90 -7.14
CA THR A 147 18.05 -4.92 -6.46
C THR A 147 17.87 -4.58 -4.99
N VAL A 148 16.66 -4.82 -4.49
CA VAL A 148 16.35 -4.70 -3.06
C VAL A 148 15.61 -5.94 -2.59
N HIS A 149 15.61 -6.18 -1.28
CA HIS A 149 14.81 -7.26 -0.71
C HIS A 149 13.32 -6.98 -0.90
N PHE A 150 12.50 -7.99 -1.24
CA PHE A 150 11.08 -7.79 -1.51
C PHE A 150 10.30 -7.22 -0.31
N LYS A 151 10.79 -7.41 0.91
CA LYS A 151 10.23 -6.83 2.14
C LYS A 151 10.51 -5.33 2.32
N SER A 152 11.12 -4.66 1.35
CA SER A 152 11.15 -3.18 1.27
C SER A 152 9.75 -2.59 1.34
N PHE A 153 8.78 -3.28 0.74
CA PHE A 153 7.37 -2.94 0.81
C PHE A 153 6.83 -2.89 2.26
N TYR A 154 7.27 -3.78 3.15
CA TYR A 154 6.81 -3.82 4.54
C TYR A 154 7.19 -2.55 5.30
N SER A 155 8.42 -2.09 5.10
CA SER A 155 8.88 -0.83 5.69
C SER A 155 8.10 0.36 5.11
N SER A 156 7.88 0.39 3.81
CA SER A 156 7.10 1.44 3.15
C SER A 156 5.66 1.53 3.68
N LEU A 157 5.00 0.38 3.86
CA LEU A 157 3.66 0.31 4.46
C LEU A 157 3.68 0.84 5.90
N ALA A 158 4.65 0.40 6.68
CA ALA A 158 4.75 0.82 8.07
C ALA A 158 5.01 2.33 8.20
N LEU A 159 5.84 2.91 7.34
CA LEU A 159 6.08 4.35 7.28
C LEU A 159 4.80 5.14 6.97
N LEU A 160 4.01 4.67 5.99
CA LEU A 160 2.73 5.30 5.68
C LEU A 160 1.78 5.27 6.89
N ILE A 161 1.61 4.11 7.52
CA ILE A 161 0.70 3.97 8.67
C ILE A 161 1.21 4.78 9.85
N TYR A 162 2.51 4.76 10.12
CA TYR A 162 3.12 5.57 11.16
C TYR A 162 2.84 7.07 10.97
N ASP A 163 3.09 7.58 9.75
CA ASP A 163 2.84 8.97 9.41
C ASP A 163 1.37 9.36 9.64
N LYS A 164 0.45 8.55 9.13
CA LYS A 164 -0.98 8.86 9.21
C LYS A 164 -1.57 8.72 10.60
N LEU A 165 -1.01 7.87 11.45
CA LEU A 165 -1.50 7.65 12.81
C LEU A 165 -0.80 8.55 13.85
N ILE A 166 0.50 8.81 13.69
CA ILE A 166 1.35 9.47 14.69
C ILE A 166 1.92 10.79 14.18
N GLY A 167 2.27 10.85 12.88
CA GLY A 167 2.94 11.98 12.22
C GLY A 167 4.47 11.77 12.10
N LEU A 168 5.03 12.13 10.95
CA LEU A 168 6.48 12.06 10.71
C LEU A 168 7.23 13.28 11.25
N GLU A 169 6.54 14.40 11.50
CA GLU A 169 7.18 15.71 11.70
C GLU A 169 8.06 15.84 12.95
N ASN A 170 8.01 14.89 13.88
CA ASN A 170 8.62 15.05 15.20
C ASN A 170 9.60 13.97 15.63
N ASN A 171 9.90 12.94 14.83
CA ASN A 171 10.76 11.87 15.31
C ASN A 171 11.66 11.29 14.21
N THR A 172 12.97 11.46 14.37
CA THR A 172 13.98 10.71 13.62
C THR A 172 14.09 9.25 14.09
N ASP A 173 13.54 8.93 15.26
CA ASP A 173 13.50 7.59 15.83
C ASP A 173 12.05 7.08 15.87
N TYR A 174 11.69 6.26 14.89
CA TYR A 174 10.37 5.64 14.82
C TYR A 174 10.04 4.77 16.04
N HIS A 175 11.04 4.16 16.68
CA HIS A 175 10.81 3.31 17.86
C HIS A 175 10.36 4.12 19.08
N GLU A 176 10.87 5.35 19.24
CA GLU A 176 10.39 6.25 20.28
C GLU A 176 8.95 6.72 19.99
N GLY A 177 8.66 7.09 18.74
CA GLY A 177 7.31 7.51 18.35
C GLY A 177 6.25 6.42 18.53
N LEU A 178 6.60 5.16 18.28
CA LEU A 178 5.69 4.03 18.47
C LEU A 178 5.30 3.80 19.94
N LYS A 179 6.02 4.35 20.93
CA LYS A 179 5.65 4.22 22.35
C LYS A 179 4.26 4.77 22.66
N VAL A 180 3.75 5.72 21.86
CA VAL A 180 2.40 6.28 22.01
C VAL A 180 1.30 5.19 21.90
N ILE A 181 1.57 4.15 21.10
CA ILE A 181 0.67 3.02 20.90
C ILE A 181 1.20 1.73 21.53
N PHE A 182 2.12 1.84 22.51
CA PHE A 182 2.73 0.68 23.16
C PHE A 182 1.69 -0.30 23.70
N GLY A 183 1.96 -1.60 23.51
CA GLY A 183 1.07 -2.68 23.94
C GLY A 183 -0.08 -2.97 22.99
N SER A 184 -0.30 -2.14 21.96
CA SER A 184 -1.29 -2.42 20.93
C SER A 184 -0.78 -3.41 19.89
N ARG A 185 -1.68 -3.99 19.10
CA ARG A 185 -1.35 -4.86 17.97
C ARG A 185 -0.49 -4.11 16.95
N LEU A 186 -0.86 -2.89 16.55
CA LEU A 186 -0.10 -2.08 15.60
C LEU A 186 1.32 -1.75 16.08
N TYR A 187 1.53 -1.56 17.39
CA TYR A 187 2.88 -1.34 17.92
C TYR A 187 3.85 -2.45 17.50
N TRP A 188 3.47 -3.71 17.74
CA TRP A 188 4.33 -4.84 17.40
C TRP A 188 4.51 -5.01 15.90
N ILE A 189 3.43 -4.86 15.14
CA ILE A 189 3.44 -4.95 13.69
C ILE A 189 4.38 -3.92 13.07
N LEU A 190 4.19 -2.64 13.39
CA LEU A 190 4.99 -1.56 12.82
C LEU A 190 6.45 -1.69 13.25
N ARG A 191 6.70 -2.09 14.50
CA ARG A 191 8.05 -2.34 14.99
C ARG A 191 8.79 -3.40 14.16
N TYR A 192 8.14 -4.51 13.83
CA TYR A 192 8.76 -5.56 13.01
C TYR A 192 8.91 -5.16 11.53
N CYS A 193 7.98 -4.38 11.01
CA CYS A 193 8.08 -3.88 9.63
C CYS A 193 9.17 -2.80 9.47
N LEU A 194 9.49 -2.04 10.52
CA LEU A 194 10.50 -0.96 10.51
C LEU A 194 11.91 -1.41 10.89
N LEU A 195 12.17 -2.70 11.04
CA LEU A 195 13.54 -3.21 11.27
C LEU A 195 14.46 -2.79 10.11
N GLU A 196 15.70 -2.40 10.45
CA GLU A 196 16.71 -2.01 9.46
C GLU A 196 17.01 -3.14 8.49
N ASN A 197 17.28 -4.34 9.03
CA ASN A 197 17.51 -5.53 8.23
C ASN A 197 16.20 -6.00 7.58
N ALA A 198 16.12 -5.86 6.26
CA ALA A 198 14.93 -6.25 5.50
C ALA A 198 14.57 -7.75 5.63
N GLU A 199 15.54 -8.63 5.82
CA GLU A 199 15.26 -10.08 5.99
C GLU A 199 14.48 -10.37 7.26
N GLU A 200 14.67 -9.58 8.31
CA GLU A 200 14.04 -9.74 9.63
C GLU A 200 12.64 -9.14 9.70
N ARG A 201 12.26 -8.31 8.73
CA ARG A 201 10.92 -7.71 8.68
C ARG A 201 9.84 -8.77 8.53
N LEU A 202 8.74 -8.60 9.26
CA LEU A 202 7.62 -9.53 9.25
C LEU A 202 6.29 -8.77 9.16
N ILE A 203 5.39 -9.26 8.31
CA ILE A 203 3.96 -8.97 8.40
C ILE A 203 3.37 -10.02 9.34
N VAL A 204 3.01 -9.60 10.55
CA VAL A 204 2.41 -10.48 11.55
C VAL A 204 0.90 -10.28 11.52
N ILE A 205 0.18 -11.31 11.07
CA ILE A 205 -1.29 -11.37 11.20
C ILE A 205 -1.55 -12.12 12.50
N ILE A 206 -2.01 -11.39 13.52
CA ILE A 206 -2.36 -11.94 14.83
C ILE A 206 -3.89 -11.97 14.95
#